data_63eed9e094c4fc655a8ea50ec8714f2c
#
_entry.id   63eed9e094c4fc655a8ea50ec8714f2c
#
_cell.length_a   1.000
_cell.length_b   1.000
_cell.length_c   1.000
_cell.angle_alpha   90.00
_cell.angle_beta   90.00
_cell.angle_gamma   90.00
#
_symmetry.space_group_name_H-M   'P 1'
#
loop_
_entity.id
_entity.type
_entity.pdbx_description
1 polymer ?
#
loop_
_entity_poly.entity_id
_entity_poly.type
_entity_poly.pdbx_seq_one_letter_code
_entity_poly.pdbx_strand_id
1 'polypeptide(L)'
;VTTTTVPSSRLGALVSRAIVTVIAAGGFAGLCWADATSLFATAPAWWLAPVASALAFGAAAEAVRMAASRGPAVRGMFVPLAAAAIPLVAVAAARAPAAIGSGPAAVIGWAAVALAAGVGLALVIEVARYRPGSGSLARVAVAATALTAIGLPVAFMVGLRLLGGAGGPACLVPLVSMVAVVKGGDIAAYVVGSLVGRHKLAAVVSPGKTWEGAAASLVASLSVAWLILEQSGWSDGRQPWGGWAVYGLAVGVAGMLGDLSESLVKRELAAKDSGRSLGGLGGFLDLIDAPLAAAPVAWLLWVLG
;
A
#
# COMPACT_ATOMS: atom_id res chain seq x y z
N VAL A 1 9.68 -35.56 -28.76
CA VAL A 1 8.85 -34.99 -27.69
C VAL A 1 9.73 -34.80 -26.48
N THR A 2 10.31 -33.60 -26.36
CA THR A 2 11.14 -33.22 -25.20
C THR A 2 10.21 -32.75 -24.07
N THR A 3 9.95 -33.63 -23.13
CA THR A 3 9.31 -33.29 -21.86
C THR A 3 10.26 -32.41 -21.03
N THR A 4 10.02 -31.10 -21.02
CA THR A 4 10.71 -30.17 -20.14
C THR A 4 10.19 -30.38 -18.72
N THR A 5 10.89 -31.21 -17.95
CA THR A 5 10.67 -31.35 -16.50
C THR A 5 11.06 -30.04 -15.81
N VAL A 6 10.09 -29.33 -15.25
CA VAL A 6 10.33 -28.15 -14.41
C VAL A 6 11.15 -28.61 -13.18
N PRO A 7 12.29 -27.99 -12.87
CA PRO A 7 13.10 -28.38 -11.72
C PRO A 7 12.26 -28.30 -10.43
N SER A 8 12.30 -29.34 -9.60
CA SER A 8 11.51 -29.47 -8.35
C SER A 8 11.62 -28.26 -7.41
N SER A 9 12.74 -27.54 -7.45
CA SER A 9 12.99 -26.29 -6.71
C SER A 9 12.12 -25.12 -7.17
N ARG A 10 11.77 -25.03 -8.48
CA ARG A 10 10.90 -23.97 -9.00
C ARG A 10 9.44 -24.22 -8.66
N LEU A 11 8.99 -25.46 -8.71
CA LEU A 11 7.63 -25.84 -8.33
C LEU A 11 7.38 -25.60 -6.84
N GLY A 12 8.32 -25.96 -5.96
CA GLY A 12 8.25 -25.68 -4.53
C GLY A 12 8.17 -24.17 -4.21
N ALA A 13 8.94 -23.35 -4.92
CA ALA A 13 8.87 -21.89 -4.76
C ALA A 13 7.53 -21.28 -5.24
N LEU A 14 6.96 -21.81 -6.31
CA LEU A 14 5.63 -21.37 -6.79
C LEU A 14 4.51 -21.77 -5.82
N VAL A 15 4.56 -23.00 -5.31
CA VAL A 15 3.60 -23.50 -4.33
C VAL A 15 3.67 -22.68 -3.04
N SER A 16 4.87 -22.41 -2.52
CA SER A 16 5.00 -21.59 -1.31
C SER A 16 4.49 -20.16 -1.51
N ARG A 17 4.72 -19.54 -2.66
CA ARG A 17 4.16 -18.21 -3.01
C ARG A 17 2.64 -18.26 -3.04
N ALA A 18 2.05 -19.24 -3.72
CA ALA A 18 0.61 -19.39 -3.80
C ALA A 18 -0.03 -19.58 -2.41
N ILE A 19 0.56 -20.42 -1.56
CA ILE A 19 0.08 -20.65 -0.19
C ILE A 19 0.10 -19.36 0.62
N VAL A 20 1.21 -18.62 0.63
CA VAL A 20 1.33 -17.36 1.40
C VAL A 20 0.35 -16.30 0.88
N THR A 21 0.17 -16.21 -0.45
CA THR A 21 -0.82 -15.30 -1.06
C THR A 21 -2.24 -15.65 -0.62
N VAL A 22 -2.62 -16.93 -0.64
CA VAL A 22 -3.95 -17.40 -0.21
C VAL A 22 -4.16 -17.15 1.28
N ILE A 23 -3.15 -17.40 2.12
CA ILE A 23 -3.21 -17.11 3.56
C ILE A 23 -3.38 -15.61 3.82
N ALA A 24 -2.60 -14.76 3.14
CA ALA A 24 -2.68 -13.32 3.30
C ALA A 24 -4.03 -12.76 2.83
N ALA A 25 -4.50 -13.17 1.66
CA ALA A 25 -5.81 -12.78 1.12
C ALA A 25 -6.96 -13.30 1.98
N GLY A 26 -6.90 -14.55 2.41
CA GLY A 26 -7.90 -15.17 3.30
C GLY A 26 -7.92 -14.53 4.68
N GLY A 27 -6.75 -14.20 5.25
CA GLY A 27 -6.62 -13.48 6.50
C GLY A 27 -7.22 -12.06 6.41
N PHE A 28 -6.91 -11.33 5.35
CA PHE A 28 -7.50 -10.02 5.09
C PHE A 28 -9.02 -10.09 4.92
N ALA A 29 -9.52 -11.03 4.11
CA ALA A 29 -10.95 -11.24 3.92
C ALA A 29 -11.65 -11.63 5.21
N GLY A 30 -11.05 -12.50 6.04
CA GLY A 30 -11.55 -12.91 7.35
C GLY A 30 -11.66 -11.74 8.33
N LEU A 31 -10.64 -10.87 8.37
CA LEU A 31 -10.65 -9.65 9.18
C LEU A 31 -11.72 -8.66 8.71
N CYS A 32 -11.88 -8.49 7.39
CA CYS A 32 -12.94 -7.68 6.81
C CYS A 32 -14.32 -8.26 7.16
N TRP A 33 -14.52 -9.56 7.05
CA TRP A 33 -15.78 -10.22 7.43
C TRP A 33 -16.09 -10.04 8.92
N ALA A 34 -15.11 -10.22 9.79
CA ALA A 34 -15.25 -10.01 11.22
C ALA A 34 -15.64 -8.56 11.57
N ASP A 35 -15.08 -7.60 10.85
CA ASP A 35 -15.37 -6.17 11.02
C ASP A 35 -16.80 -5.81 10.52
N ALA A 36 -17.26 -6.45 9.44
CA ALA A 36 -18.61 -6.26 8.90
C ALA A 36 -19.70 -6.90 9.77
N THR A 37 -19.39 -7.98 10.50
CA THR A 37 -20.36 -8.82 11.24
C THR A 37 -20.53 -8.45 12.71
N SER A 38 -20.30 -7.25 13.13
CA SER A 38 -20.49 -6.83 14.53
C SER A 38 -19.51 -7.38 15.59
N LEU A 39 -18.60 -8.29 15.25
CA LEU A 39 -17.55 -8.73 16.18
C LEU A 39 -16.73 -7.56 16.74
N PHE A 40 -16.61 -6.49 15.97
CA PHE A 40 -15.95 -5.23 16.35
C PHE A 40 -16.92 -4.05 16.42
N ALA A 41 -18.23 -4.26 16.65
CA ALA A 41 -19.24 -3.21 16.65
C ALA A 41 -18.94 -2.04 17.59
N THR A 42 -18.32 -2.34 18.74
CA THR A 42 -17.93 -1.31 19.74
C THR A 42 -16.64 -0.55 19.38
N ALA A 43 -15.85 -1.08 18.44
CA ALA A 43 -14.57 -0.51 18.06
C ALA A 43 -14.26 -0.80 16.58
N PRO A 44 -15.00 -0.21 15.63
CA PRO A 44 -14.81 -0.43 14.20
C PRO A 44 -13.37 -0.10 13.78
N ALA A 45 -12.81 -0.92 12.88
CA ALA A 45 -11.43 -0.82 12.39
C ALA A 45 -10.32 -1.05 13.44
N TRP A 46 -10.61 -1.61 14.63
CA TRP A 46 -9.59 -1.85 15.66
C TRP A 46 -8.47 -2.77 15.19
N TRP A 47 -8.83 -3.79 14.45
CA TRP A 47 -7.89 -4.76 13.86
C TRP A 47 -6.94 -4.13 12.84
N LEU A 48 -7.39 -3.05 12.18
CA LEU A 48 -6.62 -2.40 11.13
C LEU A 48 -5.40 -1.64 11.69
N ALA A 49 -5.52 -1.10 12.92
CA ALA A 49 -4.43 -0.37 13.56
C ALA A 49 -3.14 -1.22 13.69
N PRO A 50 -3.14 -2.41 14.30
CA PRO A 50 -1.94 -3.24 14.37
C PRO A 50 -1.48 -3.75 13.01
N VAL A 51 -2.39 -4.10 12.10
CA VAL A 51 -2.04 -4.57 10.75
C VAL A 51 -1.38 -3.44 9.94
N ALA A 52 -2.00 -2.26 9.90
CA ALA A 52 -1.45 -1.11 9.21
C ALA A 52 -0.07 -0.70 9.77
N SER A 53 0.07 -0.71 11.10
CA SER A 53 1.34 -0.39 11.75
C SER A 53 2.43 -1.42 11.47
N ALA A 54 2.10 -2.71 11.45
CA ALA A 54 3.03 -3.77 11.09
C ALA A 54 3.48 -3.67 9.63
N LEU A 55 2.55 -3.37 8.71
CA LEU A 55 2.86 -3.15 7.30
C LEU A 55 3.76 -1.92 7.12
N ALA A 56 3.42 -0.78 7.73
CA ALA A 56 4.22 0.44 7.65
C ALA A 56 5.62 0.23 8.27
N PHE A 57 5.70 -0.45 9.41
CA PHE A 57 6.97 -0.79 10.04
C PHE A 57 7.85 -1.67 9.15
N GLY A 58 7.29 -2.77 8.65
CA GLY A 58 8.02 -3.74 7.83
C GLY A 58 8.51 -3.11 6.52
N ALA A 59 7.63 -2.41 5.81
CA ALA A 59 7.97 -1.73 4.57
C ALA A 59 9.02 -0.62 4.77
N ALA A 60 8.89 0.19 5.82
CA ALA A 60 9.89 1.23 6.14
C ALA A 60 11.22 0.63 6.57
N ALA A 61 11.23 -0.48 7.33
CA ALA A 61 12.45 -1.18 7.68
C ALA A 61 13.17 -1.76 6.45
N GLU A 62 12.42 -2.27 5.48
CA GLU A 62 12.99 -2.75 4.20
C GLU A 62 13.54 -1.60 3.37
N ALA A 63 12.79 -0.49 3.22
CA ALA A 63 13.22 0.70 2.49
C ALA A 63 14.52 1.28 3.08
N VAL A 64 14.60 1.41 4.40
CA VAL A 64 15.82 1.89 5.09
C VAL A 64 16.99 0.93 4.89
N ARG A 65 16.77 -0.39 4.97
CA ARG A 65 17.83 -1.38 4.68
C ARG A 65 18.35 -1.31 3.24
N MET A 66 17.44 -1.15 2.28
CA MET A 66 17.82 -0.99 0.87
C MET A 66 18.62 0.31 0.67
N ALA A 67 18.18 1.43 1.24
CA ALA A 67 18.89 2.70 1.15
C ALA A 67 20.31 2.61 1.75
N ALA A 68 20.48 1.87 2.84
CA ALA A 68 21.77 1.66 3.50
C ALA A 68 22.79 0.89 2.65
N SER A 69 22.37 0.16 1.61
CA SER A 69 23.27 -0.55 0.71
C SER A 69 24.07 0.35 -0.23
N ARG A 70 23.59 1.58 -0.47
CA ARG A 70 24.20 2.54 -1.42
C ARG A 70 24.50 3.91 -0.83
N GLY A 71 24.13 4.16 0.42
CA GLY A 71 24.24 5.45 1.05
C GLY A 71 24.55 5.38 2.54
N PRO A 72 24.61 6.53 3.21
CA PRO A 72 24.80 6.57 4.65
C PRO A 72 23.64 5.88 5.37
N ALA A 73 23.96 4.83 6.12
CA ALA A 73 22.97 4.02 6.82
C ALA A 73 22.20 4.86 7.86
N VAL A 74 20.87 4.86 7.73
CA VAL A 74 19.99 5.33 8.81
C VAL A 74 20.04 4.28 9.92
N ARG A 75 20.63 4.66 11.06
CA ARG A 75 20.84 3.74 12.17
C ARG A 75 19.64 3.69 13.11
N GLY A 76 19.33 2.48 13.58
CA GLY A 76 18.30 2.25 14.59
C GLY A 76 16.90 2.04 14.01
N MET A 77 15.94 1.85 14.90
CA MET A 77 14.54 1.52 14.61
C MET A 77 13.65 2.77 14.49
N PHE A 78 14.23 3.98 14.53
CA PHE A 78 13.45 5.21 14.59
C PHE A 78 12.50 5.36 13.39
N VAL A 79 13.00 5.23 12.16
CA VAL A 79 12.19 5.43 10.93
C VAL A 79 11.08 4.38 10.82
N PRO A 80 11.33 3.07 11.00
CA PRO A 80 10.27 2.08 11.05
C PRO A 80 9.21 2.33 12.13
N LEU A 81 9.63 2.72 13.33
CA LEU A 81 8.72 3.04 14.43
C LEU A 81 7.89 4.30 14.16
N ALA A 82 8.51 5.33 13.61
CA ALA A 82 7.82 6.56 13.21
C ALA A 82 6.81 6.28 12.08
N ALA A 83 7.17 5.46 11.09
CA ALA A 83 6.26 5.04 10.03
C ALA A 83 5.04 4.27 10.58
N ALA A 84 5.26 3.37 11.55
CA ALA A 84 4.19 2.63 12.23
C ALA A 84 3.29 3.52 13.11
N ALA A 85 3.84 4.59 13.66
CA ALA A 85 3.08 5.53 14.50
C ALA A 85 2.06 6.35 13.69
N ILE A 86 2.32 6.66 12.42
CA ILE A 86 1.44 7.49 11.59
C ILE A 86 0.03 6.90 11.47
N PRO A 87 -0.17 5.63 11.06
CA PRO A 87 -1.50 5.03 11.01
C PRO A 87 -2.14 4.84 12.40
N LEU A 88 -1.35 4.64 13.47
CA LEU A 88 -1.86 4.61 14.84
C LEU A 88 -2.47 5.95 15.25
N VAL A 89 -1.79 7.05 14.96
CA VAL A 89 -2.29 8.41 15.20
C VAL A 89 -3.56 8.65 14.40
N ALA A 90 -3.64 8.20 13.15
CA ALA A 90 -4.85 8.30 12.33
C ALA A 90 -6.05 7.57 12.97
N VAL A 91 -5.84 6.35 13.46
CA VAL A 91 -6.90 5.59 14.18
C VAL A 91 -7.28 6.26 15.50
N ALA A 92 -6.33 6.77 16.27
CA ALA A 92 -6.59 7.48 17.52
C ALA A 92 -7.37 8.78 17.28
N ALA A 93 -7.03 9.52 16.24
CA ALA A 93 -7.71 10.75 15.85
C ALA A 93 -9.20 10.53 15.49
N ALA A 94 -9.52 9.39 14.87
CA ALA A 94 -10.90 9.04 14.56
C ALA A 94 -11.79 8.86 15.82
N ARG A 95 -11.16 8.66 16.99
CA ARG A 95 -11.83 8.48 18.29
C ARG A 95 -11.70 9.70 19.19
N ALA A 96 -11.00 10.73 18.72
CA ALA A 96 -10.80 11.95 19.51
C ALA A 96 -12.14 12.67 19.71
N PRO A 97 -12.31 13.37 20.85
CA PRO A 97 -13.46 14.24 21.07
C PRO A 97 -13.62 15.25 19.94
N ALA A 98 -14.86 15.60 19.60
CA ALA A 98 -15.17 16.55 18.54
C ALA A 98 -14.45 17.91 18.70
N ALA A 99 -14.10 18.28 19.90
CA ALA A 99 -13.33 19.51 20.22
C ALA A 99 -11.91 19.51 19.61
N ILE A 100 -11.33 18.32 19.31
CA ILE A 100 -9.98 18.17 18.72
C ILE A 100 -10.08 18.02 17.18
N GLY A 101 -11.31 17.99 16.66
CA GLY A 101 -11.62 17.74 15.28
C GLY A 101 -12.00 16.27 15.06
N SER A 102 -13.08 16.05 14.34
CA SER A 102 -13.60 14.73 14.00
C SER A 102 -13.87 14.64 12.51
N GLY A 103 -13.99 13.41 12.01
CA GLY A 103 -14.28 13.16 10.62
C GLY A 103 -13.05 12.82 9.76
N PRO A 104 -13.26 12.53 8.47
CA PRO A 104 -12.24 12.02 7.57
C PRO A 104 -11.03 12.93 7.42
N ALA A 105 -11.26 14.24 7.32
CA ALA A 105 -10.19 15.23 7.17
C ALA A 105 -9.29 15.29 8.42
N ALA A 106 -9.88 15.15 9.64
CA ALA A 106 -9.11 15.13 10.88
C ALA A 106 -8.17 13.91 10.96
N VAL A 107 -8.61 12.74 10.50
CA VAL A 107 -7.81 11.51 10.46
C VAL A 107 -6.52 11.74 9.67
N ILE A 108 -6.63 12.33 8.48
CA ILE A 108 -5.46 12.61 7.63
C ILE A 108 -4.67 13.81 8.14
N GLY A 109 -5.35 14.83 8.69
CA GLY A 109 -4.69 15.97 9.33
C GLY A 109 -3.75 15.54 10.47
N TRP A 110 -4.20 14.67 11.36
CA TRP A 110 -3.36 14.12 12.43
C TRP A 110 -2.25 13.19 11.93
N ALA A 111 -2.51 12.43 10.87
CA ALA A 111 -1.46 11.64 10.20
C ALA A 111 -0.36 12.55 9.63
N ALA A 112 -0.74 13.69 9.04
CA ALA A 112 0.20 14.69 8.54
C ALA A 112 1.00 15.35 9.68
N VAL A 113 0.38 15.61 10.83
CA VAL A 113 1.08 16.09 12.04
C VAL A 113 2.09 15.05 12.52
N ALA A 114 1.71 13.76 12.58
CA ALA A 114 2.61 12.69 12.95
C ALA A 114 3.79 12.54 11.97
N LEU A 115 3.53 12.69 10.67
CA LEU A 115 4.57 12.73 9.64
C LEU A 115 5.54 13.90 9.87
N ALA A 116 5.03 15.11 10.05
CA ALA A 116 5.84 16.31 10.28
C ALA A 116 6.68 16.16 11.56
N ALA A 117 6.11 15.64 12.64
CA ALA A 117 6.82 15.35 13.87
C ALA A 117 7.92 14.29 13.67
N GLY A 118 7.64 13.23 12.90
CA GLY A 118 8.61 12.20 12.56
C GLY A 118 9.81 12.75 11.77
N VAL A 119 9.56 13.57 10.76
CA VAL A 119 10.62 14.23 9.98
C VAL A 119 11.38 15.24 10.86
N GLY A 120 10.68 16.03 11.66
CA GLY A 120 11.30 16.97 12.62
C GLY A 120 12.21 16.25 13.62
N LEU A 121 11.76 15.13 14.17
CA LEU A 121 12.57 14.34 15.08
C LEU A 121 13.78 13.69 14.38
N ALA A 122 13.65 13.27 13.12
CA ALA A 122 14.79 12.81 12.32
C ALA A 122 15.85 13.90 12.19
N LEU A 123 15.44 15.15 11.93
CA LEU A 123 16.34 16.31 11.90
C LEU A 123 17.03 16.54 13.24
N VAL A 124 16.28 16.52 14.35
CA VAL A 124 16.85 16.71 15.71
C VAL A 124 17.87 15.62 16.03
N ILE A 125 17.57 14.35 15.70
CA ILE A 125 18.50 13.24 15.88
C ILE A 125 19.79 13.46 15.11
N GLU A 126 19.68 13.92 13.84
CA GLU A 126 20.87 14.17 13.00
C GLU A 126 21.67 15.41 13.47
N VAL A 127 21.02 16.45 14.00
CA VAL A 127 21.70 17.59 14.63
C VAL A 127 22.51 17.13 15.83
N ALA A 128 21.91 16.31 16.71
CA ALA A 128 22.58 15.78 17.91
C ALA A 128 23.78 14.86 17.60
N ARG A 129 23.80 14.26 16.39
CA ARG A 129 24.82 13.29 15.95
C ARG A 129 25.73 13.85 14.85
N TYR A 130 25.59 15.13 14.55
CA TYR A 130 26.27 15.74 13.41
C TYR A 130 27.79 15.62 13.50
N ARG A 131 28.39 15.20 12.40
CA ARG A 131 29.83 15.26 12.14
C ARG A 131 30.03 15.74 10.71
N PRO A 132 30.99 16.64 10.44
CA PRO A 132 31.31 17.06 9.08
C PRO A 132 31.55 15.86 8.16
N GLY A 133 30.90 15.85 6.99
CA GLY A 133 31.01 14.75 6.02
C GLY A 133 30.24 13.48 6.35
N SER A 134 29.43 13.44 7.42
CA SER A 134 28.71 12.23 7.87
C SER A 134 27.50 11.84 7.02
N GLY A 135 27.09 12.64 6.02
CA GLY A 135 25.94 12.36 5.17
C GLY A 135 24.59 12.52 5.88
N SER A 136 24.50 13.40 6.90
CA SER A 136 23.29 13.64 7.68
C SER A 136 22.07 14.01 6.82
N LEU A 137 22.26 14.89 5.82
CA LEU A 137 21.19 15.29 4.92
C LEU A 137 20.61 14.11 4.13
N ALA A 138 21.47 13.21 3.66
CA ALA A 138 21.01 12.00 2.95
C ALA A 138 20.21 11.07 3.87
N ARG A 139 20.60 10.93 5.15
CA ARG A 139 19.83 10.14 6.11
C ARG A 139 18.46 10.75 6.43
N VAL A 140 18.40 12.07 6.58
CA VAL A 140 17.12 12.80 6.72
C VAL A 140 16.25 12.62 5.49
N ALA A 141 16.82 12.72 4.28
CA ALA A 141 16.10 12.50 3.03
C ALA A 141 15.50 11.08 2.95
N VAL A 142 16.30 10.06 3.31
CA VAL A 142 15.79 8.67 3.39
C VAL A 142 14.65 8.54 4.40
N ALA A 143 14.79 9.14 5.60
CA ALA A 143 13.75 9.12 6.60
C ALA A 143 12.46 9.82 6.11
N ALA A 144 12.58 11.04 5.59
CA ALA A 144 11.45 11.79 5.06
C ALA A 144 10.75 11.05 3.92
N THR A 145 11.50 10.47 2.98
CA THR A 145 10.95 9.69 1.87
C THR A 145 10.21 8.46 2.39
N ALA A 146 10.79 7.69 3.32
CA ALA A 146 10.15 6.49 3.87
C ALA A 146 8.86 6.86 4.63
N LEU A 147 8.87 7.90 5.45
CA LEU A 147 7.69 8.34 6.20
C LEU A 147 6.59 8.86 5.27
N THR A 148 6.94 9.61 4.22
CA THR A 148 5.98 10.18 3.27
C THR A 148 5.45 9.12 2.30
N ALA A 149 6.31 8.25 1.75
CA ALA A 149 5.92 7.28 0.74
C ALA A 149 5.31 5.98 1.33
N ILE A 150 5.49 5.73 2.63
CA ILE A 150 4.98 4.51 3.28
C ILE A 150 4.01 4.87 4.42
N GLY A 151 4.46 5.59 5.42
CA GLY A 151 3.67 5.87 6.62
C GLY A 151 2.38 6.62 6.33
N LEU A 152 2.46 7.69 5.56
CA LEU A 152 1.28 8.50 5.20
C LEU A 152 0.29 7.76 4.30
N PRO A 153 0.68 7.08 3.20
CA PRO A 153 -0.25 6.27 2.41
C PRO A 153 -0.94 5.16 3.19
N VAL A 154 -0.26 4.51 4.13
CA VAL A 154 -0.91 3.53 5.01
C VAL A 154 -1.97 4.20 5.90
N ALA A 155 -1.76 5.44 6.36
CA ALA A 155 -2.81 6.18 7.06
C ALA A 155 -4.02 6.51 6.16
N PHE A 156 -3.83 6.74 4.86
CA PHE A 156 -4.94 6.87 3.90
C PHE A 156 -5.73 5.56 3.75
N MET A 157 -5.07 4.38 3.80
CA MET A 157 -5.79 3.09 3.83
C MET A 157 -6.67 2.97 5.08
N VAL A 158 -6.15 3.38 6.23
CA VAL A 158 -6.93 3.49 7.48
C VAL A 158 -8.09 4.47 7.30
N GLY A 159 -7.82 5.63 6.72
CA GLY A 159 -8.83 6.64 6.40
C GLY A 159 -9.96 6.10 5.53
N LEU A 160 -9.64 5.34 4.49
CA LEU A 160 -10.63 4.67 3.63
C LEU A 160 -11.59 3.77 4.43
N ARG A 161 -11.04 2.95 5.35
CA ARG A 161 -11.90 2.11 6.19
C ARG A 161 -12.79 2.95 7.11
N LEU A 162 -12.27 4.02 7.67
CA LEU A 162 -13.01 4.89 8.58
C LEU A 162 -14.09 5.73 7.88
N LEU A 163 -13.95 6.01 6.58
CA LEU A 163 -14.97 6.66 5.75
C LEU A 163 -16.26 5.84 5.66
N GLY A 164 -16.16 4.52 5.69
CA GLY A 164 -17.31 3.64 5.55
C GLY A 164 -18.25 3.62 6.76
N GLY A 165 -17.86 4.22 7.90
CA GLY A 165 -18.66 4.21 9.12
C GLY A 165 -18.61 2.89 9.88
N ALA A 166 -19.60 2.65 10.75
CA ALA A 166 -19.68 1.48 11.61
C ALA A 166 -20.71 0.46 11.10
N GLY A 167 -20.27 -0.80 10.97
CA GLY A 167 -21.12 -1.95 10.72
C GLY A 167 -21.58 -2.17 9.28
N GLY A 168 -21.86 -3.42 8.96
CA GLY A 168 -22.33 -3.85 7.66
C GLY A 168 -21.27 -3.89 6.54
N PRO A 169 -21.56 -4.50 5.38
CA PRO A 169 -20.62 -4.60 4.27
C PRO A 169 -20.21 -3.24 3.69
N ALA A 170 -21.11 -2.25 3.71
CA ALA A 170 -20.87 -0.90 3.20
C ALA A 170 -19.67 -0.21 3.84
N CYS A 171 -19.41 -0.52 5.13
CA CYS A 171 -18.29 0.10 5.85
C CYS A 171 -16.90 -0.26 5.28
N LEU A 172 -16.81 -1.34 4.53
CA LEU A 172 -15.55 -1.84 3.96
C LEU A 172 -15.35 -1.39 2.51
N VAL A 173 -16.41 -0.95 1.83
CA VAL A 173 -16.39 -0.67 0.39
C VAL A 173 -15.25 0.26 -0.02
N PRO A 174 -14.97 1.39 0.68
CA PRO A 174 -13.89 2.27 0.27
C PRO A 174 -12.50 1.59 0.28
N LEU A 175 -12.20 0.81 1.33
CA LEU A 175 -10.93 0.11 1.44
C LEU A 175 -10.84 -1.09 0.51
N VAL A 176 -11.88 -1.94 0.50
CA VAL A 176 -11.90 -3.17 -0.29
C VAL A 176 -11.92 -2.87 -1.78
N SER A 177 -12.69 -1.87 -2.23
CA SER A 177 -12.71 -1.46 -3.64
C SER A 177 -11.33 -1.03 -4.12
N MET A 178 -10.60 -0.22 -3.33
CA MET A 178 -9.25 0.20 -3.66
C MET A 178 -8.31 -1.01 -3.81
N VAL A 179 -8.27 -1.91 -2.82
CA VAL A 179 -7.40 -3.09 -2.86
C VAL A 179 -7.78 -4.01 -4.03
N ALA A 180 -9.08 -4.25 -4.25
CA ALA A 180 -9.54 -5.13 -5.32
C ALA A 180 -9.26 -4.57 -6.72
N VAL A 181 -9.46 -3.26 -6.93
CA VAL A 181 -9.16 -2.58 -8.20
C VAL A 181 -7.68 -2.68 -8.54
N VAL A 182 -6.81 -2.38 -7.57
CA VAL A 182 -5.36 -2.46 -7.76
C VAL A 182 -4.92 -3.90 -8.03
N LYS A 183 -5.30 -4.84 -7.16
CA LYS A 183 -4.85 -6.24 -7.30
C LYS A 183 -5.49 -6.95 -8.49
N GLY A 184 -6.72 -6.61 -8.85
CA GLY A 184 -7.34 -7.08 -10.10
C GLY A 184 -6.58 -6.59 -11.33
N GLY A 185 -6.18 -5.31 -11.34
CA GLY A 185 -5.34 -4.73 -12.36
C GLY A 185 -3.97 -5.41 -12.47
N ASP A 186 -3.28 -5.65 -11.35
CA ASP A 186 -1.98 -6.33 -11.31
C ASP A 186 -2.06 -7.75 -11.90
N ILE A 187 -3.10 -8.51 -11.52
CA ILE A 187 -3.33 -9.87 -12.03
C ILE A 187 -3.56 -9.84 -13.55
N ALA A 188 -4.41 -8.94 -14.04
CA ALA A 188 -4.70 -8.81 -15.46
C ALA A 188 -3.46 -8.38 -16.27
N ALA A 189 -2.69 -7.42 -15.74
CA ALA A 189 -1.44 -6.97 -16.32
C ALA A 189 -0.43 -8.11 -16.47
N TYR A 190 -0.30 -8.92 -15.41
CA TYR A 190 0.60 -10.08 -15.43
C TYR A 190 0.16 -11.15 -16.43
N VAL A 191 -1.12 -11.54 -16.42
CA VAL A 191 -1.65 -12.57 -17.31
C VAL A 191 -1.53 -12.14 -18.77
N VAL A 192 -2.10 -10.99 -19.13
CA VAL A 192 -2.10 -10.52 -20.54
C VAL A 192 -0.69 -10.14 -20.98
N GLY A 193 0.08 -9.44 -20.13
CA GLY A 193 1.45 -9.08 -20.44
C GLY A 193 2.37 -10.28 -20.67
N SER A 194 2.14 -11.39 -19.95
CA SER A 194 2.92 -12.63 -20.14
C SER A 194 2.51 -13.44 -21.37
N LEU A 195 1.21 -13.40 -21.76
CA LEU A 195 0.70 -14.19 -22.87
C LEU A 195 0.86 -13.48 -24.23
N VAL A 196 0.57 -12.18 -24.30
CA VAL A 196 0.52 -11.43 -25.56
C VAL A 196 1.37 -10.17 -25.58
N GLY A 197 2.06 -9.83 -24.48
CA GLY A 197 2.86 -8.62 -24.37
C GLY A 197 4.06 -8.60 -25.32
N ARG A 198 4.11 -7.59 -26.17
CA ARG A 198 5.17 -7.39 -27.18
C ARG A 198 5.92 -6.08 -26.98
N HIS A 199 5.19 -5.02 -26.62
CA HIS A 199 5.74 -3.68 -26.50
C HIS A 199 6.06 -3.36 -25.03
N LYS A 200 7.32 -3.10 -24.74
CA LYS A 200 7.77 -2.81 -23.35
C LYS A 200 7.29 -1.43 -22.92
N LEU A 201 6.67 -1.35 -21.74
CA LEU A 201 6.20 -0.10 -21.14
C LEU A 201 7.36 0.72 -20.55
N ALA A 202 8.25 0.08 -19.81
CA ALA A 202 9.36 0.69 -19.11
C ALA A 202 10.58 -0.24 -19.12
N ALA A 203 11.23 -0.41 -20.29
CA ALA A 203 12.26 -1.43 -20.51
C ALA A 203 13.43 -1.35 -19.53
N VAL A 204 13.83 -0.13 -19.12
CA VAL A 204 14.96 0.09 -18.22
C VAL A 204 14.58 -0.16 -16.75
N VAL A 205 13.40 0.31 -16.34
CA VAL A 205 12.93 0.26 -14.94
C VAL A 205 12.34 -1.11 -14.62
N SER A 206 11.41 -1.57 -15.45
CA SER A 206 10.69 -2.83 -15.29
C SER A 206 10.53 -3.56 -16.62
N PRO A 207 11.52 -4.39 -17.03
CA PRO A 207 11.52 -5.04 -18.34
C PRO A 207 10.40 -6.09 -18.52
N GLY A 208 9.72 -6.47 -17.43
CA GLY A 208 8.56 -7.37 -17.47
C GLY A 208 7.26 -6.68 -17.90
N LYS A 209 7.13 -5.37 -17.69
CA LYS A 209 5.89 -4.64 -17.99
C LYS A 209 5.74 -4.32 -19.48
N THR A 210 4.50 -4.45 -19.98
CA THR A 210 4.15 -4.22 -21.38
C THR A 210 2.94 -3.28 -21.51
N TRP A 211 2.80 -2.61 -22.65
CA TRP A 211 1.66 -1.75 -22.95
C TRP A 211 0.34 -2.53 -23.00
N GLU A 212 0.38 -3.75 -23.55
CA GLU A 212 -0.76 -4.66 -23.61
C GLU A 212 -1.21 -5.06 -22.18
N GLY A 213 -0.24 -5.35 -21.32
CA GLY A 213 -0.51 -5.60 -19.91
C GLY A 213 -1.09 -4.38 -19.19
N ALA A 214 -0.58 -3.18 -19.46
CA ALA A 214 -1.11 -1.94 -18.89
C ALA A 214 -2.56 -1.67 -19.33
N ALA A 215 -2.87 -1.88 -20.61
CA ALA A 215 -4.24 -1.76 -21.11
C ALA A 215 -5.19 -2.76 -20.42
N ALA A 216 -4.76 -4.02 -20.28
CA ALA A 216 -5.52 -5.05 -19.57
C ALA A 216 -5.73 -4.71 -18.09
N SER A 217 -4.72 -4.14 -17.44
CA SER A 217 -4.83 -3.62 -16.07
C SER A 217 -5.95 -2.60 -15.94
N LEU A 218 -5.99 -1.60 -16.81
CA LEU A 218 -7.03 -0.57 -16.77
C LEU A 218 -8.42 -1.12 -17.04
N VAL A 219 -8.57 -2.05 -18.01
CA VAL A 219 -9.85 -2.72 -18.25
C VAL A 219 -10.31 -3.51 -17.03
N ALA A 220 -9.41 -4.26 -16.39
CA ALA A 220 -9.73 -5.00 -15.18
C ALA A 220 -10.07 -4.07 -14.01
N SER A 221 -9.32 -2.99 -13.83
CA SER A 221 -9.59 -1.98 -12.80
C SER A 221 -10.98 -1.36 -12.95
N LEU A 222 -11.38 -0.99 -14.18
CA LEU A 222 -12.72 -0.51 -14.49
C LEU A 222 -13.79 -1.56 -14.21
N SER A 223 -13.56 -2.81 -14.64
CA SER A 223 -14.52 -3.91 -14.43
C SER A 223 -14.72 -4.22 -12.94
N VAL A 224 -13.64 -4.27 -12.16
CA VAL A 224 -13.70 -4.51 -10.71
C VAL A 224 -14.40 -3.37 -9.99
N ALA A 225 -14.10 -2.11 -10.36
CA ALA A 225 -14.79 -0.95 -9.81
C ALA A 225 -16.30 -0.99 -10.10
N TRP A 226 -16.68 -1.29 -11.35
CA TRP A 226 -18.08 -1.46 -11.73
C TRP A 226 -18.78 -2.56 -10.95
N LEU A 227 -18.15 -3.74 -10.82
CA LEU A 227 -18.70 -4.87 -10.07
C LEU A 227 -18.96 -4.52 -8.59
N ILE A 228 -18.00 -3.84 -7.95
CA ILE A 228 -18.10 -3.53 -6.51
C ILE A 228 -19.04 -2.34 -6.27
N LEU A 229 -18.95 -1.30 -7.06
CA LEU A 229 -19.65 -0.06 -6.79
C LEU A 229 -21.08 -0.02 -7.36
N GLU A 230 -21.34 -0.70 -8.49
CA GLU A 230 -22.66 -0.70 -9.14
C GLU A 230 -23.43 -2.00 -8.90
N GLN A 231 -22.76 -3.16 -9.05
CA GLN A 231 -23.49 -4.44 -9.13
C GLN A 231 -23.64 -5.15 -7.80
N SER A 232 -22.71 -4.93 -6.84
CA SER A 232 -22.74 -5.69 -5.58
C SER A 232 -23.84 -5.26 -4.62
N GLY A 233 -24.35 -4.04 -4.75
CA GLY A 233 -25.25 -3.42 -3.76
C GLY A 233 -24.61 -3.12 -2.41
N TRP A 234 -23.29 -3.33 -2.28
CA TRP A 234 -22.58 -3.12 -1.00
C TRP A 234 -22.37 -1.66 -0.65
N SER A 235 -22.42 -0.76 -1.63
CA SER A 235 -22.13 0.66 -1.45
C SER A 235 -23.26 1.46 -0.78
N ASP A 236 -24.43 0.84 -0.56
CA ASP A 236 -25.64 1.52 -0.06
C ASP A 236 -25.97 2.81 -0.81
N GLY A 237 -25.70 2.84 -2.13
CA GLY A 237 -25.88 4.00 -2.99
C GLY A 237 -24.80 5.08 -2.86
N ARG A 238 -23.78 4.90 -2.02
CA ARG A 238 -22.62 5.82 -1.94
C ARG A 238 -21.67 5.54 -3.08
N GLN A 239 -21.27 6.60 -3.78
CA GLN A 239 -20.34 6.50 -4.91
C GLN A 239 -19.17 7.46 -4.69
N PRO A 240 -17.96 7.10 -5.08
CA PRO A 240 -16.86 8.03 -5.14
C PRO A 240 -17.12 9.08 -6.24
N TRP A 241 -16.45 10.22 -6.14
CA TRP A 241 -16.57 11.28 -7.14
C TRP A 241 -16.31 10.77 -8.56
N GLY A 242 -17.20 11.12 -9.48
CA GLY A 242 -17.16 10.64 -10.86
C GLY A 242 -17.60 9.18 -11.07
N GLY A 243 -18.09 8.53 -10.00
CA GLY A 243 -18.60 7.17 -10.04
C GLY A 243 -17.51 6.10 -10.27
N TRP A 244 -17.95 4.88 -10.54
CA TRP A 244 -17.07 3.72 -10.70
C TRP A 244 -16.03 3.88 -11.82
N ALA A 245 -16.37 4.58 -12.91
CA ALA A 245 -15.47 4.71 -14.06
C ALA A 245 -14.27 5.61 -13.76
N VAL A 246 -14.50 6.80 -13.19
CA VAL A 246 -13.41 7.70 -12.78
C VAL A 246 -12.58 7.05 -11.68
N TYR A 247 -13.25 6.43 -10.72
CA TYR A 247 -12.60 5.72 -9.63
C TYR A 247 -11.69 4.59 -10.12
N GLY A 248 -12.23 3.67 -10.94
CA GLY A 248 -11.49 2.52 -11.47
C GLY A 248 -10.28 2.94 -12.29
N LEU A 249 -10.44 3.98 -13.14
CA LEU A 249 -9.35 4.51 -13.94
C LEU A 249 -8.27 5.17 -13.08
N ALA A 250 -8.64 6.09 -12.19
CA ALA A 250 -7.69 6.85 -11.39
C ALA A 250 -6.91 5.96 -10.41
N VAL A 251 -7.61 5.06 -9.71
CA VAL A 251 -7.01 4.10 -8.76
C VAL A 251 -6.13 3.09 -9.50
N GLY A 252 -6.58 2.58 -10.67
CA GLY A 252 -5.79 1.65 -11.50
C GLY A 252 -4.50 2.29 -12.01
N VAL A 253 -4.57 3.53 -12.52
CA VAL A 253 -3.37 4.28 -12.96
C VAL A 253 -2.43 4.54 -11.78
N ALA A 254 -2.96 4.99 -10.64
CA ALA A 254 -2.15 5.23 -9.45
C ALA A 254 -1.43 3.96 -8.96
N GLY A 255 -2.11 2.81 -8.97
CA GLY A 255 -1.51 1.51 -8.64
C GLY A 255 -0.35 1.14 -9.58
N MET A 256 -0.56 1.26 -10.90
CA MET A 256 0.50 1.01 -11.89
C MET A 256 1.72 1.93 -11.69
N LEU A 257 1.50 3.21 -11.37
CA LEU A 257 2.57 4.16 -11.10
C LEU A 257 3.31 3.81 -9.79
N GLY A 258 2.59 3.32 -8.78
CA GLY A 258 3.18 2.85 -7.52
C GLY A 258 4.18 1.73 -7.74
N ASP A 259 3.77 0.66 -8.42
CA ASP A 259 4.64 -0.47 -8.75
C ASP A 259 5.83 -0.05 -9.66
N LEU A 260 5.63 0.87 -10.62
CA LEU A 260 6.73 1.42 -11.41
C LEU A 260 7.71 2.24 -10.55
N SER A 261 7.20 3.02 -9.61
CA SER A 261 8.01 3.83 -8.70
C SER A 261 8.86 2.96 -7.78
N GLU A 262 8.27 1.89 -7.22
CA GLU A 262 9.03 0.91 -6.44
C GLU A 262 10.09 0.21 -7.28
N SER A 263 9.75 -0.19 -8.51
CA SER A 263 10.71 -0.79 -9.46
C SER A 263 11.88 0.15 -9.75
N LEU A 264 11.64 1.46 -9.90
CA LEU A 264 12.68 2.47 -10.08
C LEU A 264 13.61 2.53 -8.86
N VAL A 265 13.06 2.62 -7.66
CA VAL A 265 13.84 2.66 -6.41
C VAL A 265 14.71 1.40 -6.27
N LYS A 266 14.17 0.22 -6.58
CA LYS A 266 14.94 -1.04 -6.55
C LYS A 266 16.11 -1.02 -7.54
N ARG A 267 15.92 -0.50 -8.77
CA ARG A 267 17.01 -0.41 -9.76
C ARG A 267 18.10 0.54 -9.30
N GLU A 268 17.71 1.72 -8.81
CA GLU A 268 18.66 2.72 -8.32
C GLU A 268 19.49 2.17 -7.15
N LEU A 269 18.86 1.41 -6.25
CA LEU A 269 19.54 0.78 -5.12
C LEU A 269 20.19 -0.58 -5.45
N ALA A 270 20.18 -1.01 -6.73
CA ALA A 270 20.67 -2.32 -7.21
C ALA A 270 20.08 -3.51 -6.44
N ALA A 271 18.87 -3.36 -5.95
CA ALA A 271 18.09 -4.42 -5.34
C ALA A 271 17.17 -5.08 -6.39
N LYS A 272 16.91 -6.37 -6.23
CA LYS A 272 15.90 -7.08 -7.04
C LYS A 272 14.57 -7.19 -6.29
N ASP A 273 14.63 -7.50 -5.02
CA ASP A 273 13.49 -7.65 -4.12
C ASP A 273 13.69 -6.67 -2.95
N SER A 274 12.63 -6.11 -2.38
CA SER A 274 12.71 -5.19 -1.24
C SER A 274 13.15 -5.91 0.04
N GLY A 275 12.86 -7.22 0.15
CA GLY A 275 13.19 -8.07 1.27
C GLY A 275 12.82 -9.53 1.02
N ARG A 276 13.03 -10.36 2.04
CA ARG A 276 12.59 -11.75 2.10
C ARG A 276 11.75 -12.01 3.34
N SER A 277 11.21 -10.95 3.93
CA SER A 277 10.52 -10.99 5.22
C SER A 277 9.24 -11.83 5.18
N LEU A 278 8.58 -11.88 4.02
CA LEU A 278 7.36 -12.67 3.78
C LEU A 278 7.63 -13.95 2.97
N GLY A 279 8.85 -14.48 3.06
CA GLY A 279 9.22 -15.72 2.39
C GLY A 279 9.06 -15.65 0.87
N GLY A 280 8.12 -16.44 0.31
CA GLY A 280 7.90 -16.52 -1.14
C GLY A 280 7.26 -15.29 -1.78
N LEU A 281 6.66 -14.36 -1.03
CA LEU A 281 6.02 -13.13 -1.52
C LEU A 281 6.97 -11.94 -1.66
N GLY A 282 8.24 -12.08 -1.27
CA GLY A 282 9.17 -10.95 -1.25
C GLY A 282 9.13 -10.21 0.09
N GLY A 283 9.15 -8.89 0.05
CA GLY A 283 9.09 -8.02 1.22
C GLY A 283 7.71 -7.46 1.52
N PHE A 284 7.60 -6.80 2.67
CA PHE A 284 6.40 -6.00 3.03
C PHE A 284 6.15 -4.89 2.02
N LEU A 285 7.21 -4.25 1.52
CA LEU A 285 7.09 -3.18 0.54
C LEU A 285 6.55 -3.72 -0.79
N ASP A 286 7.05 -4.88 -1.27
CA ASP A 286 6.56 -5.55 -2.48
C ASP A 286 5.05 -5.90 -2.42
N LEU A 287 4.51 -6.12 -1.21
CA LEU A 287 3.10 -6.45 -1.03
C LEU A 287 2.17 -5.25 -1.19
N ILE A 288 2.63 -4.06 -0.78
CA ILE A 288 1.79 -2.86 -0.66
C ILE A 288 2.18 -1.72 -1.61
N ASP A 289 3.19 -1.86 -2.46
CA ASP A 289 3.72 -0.85 -3.38
C ASP A 289 2.65 -0.14 -4.21
N ALA A 290 1.83 -0.90 -4.94
CA ALA A 290 0.73 -0.37 -5.74
C ALA A 290 -0.40 0.22 -4.88
N PRO A 291 -0.91 -0.45 -3.82
CA PRO A 291 -1.81 0.14 -2.84
C PRO A 291 -1.32 1.45 -2.20
N LEU A 292 -0.01 1.61 -1.92
CA LEU A 292 0.51 2.85 -1.33
C LEU A 292 0.23 4.08 -2.23
N ALA A 293 0.46 3.96 -3.53
CA ALA A 293 0.19 5.07 -4.45
C ALA A 293 -1.31 5.28 -4.71
N ALA A 294 -2.10 4.21 -4.66
CA ALA A 294 -3.54 4.25 -4.93
C ALA A 294 -4.35 4.81 -3.74
N ALA A 295 -3.91 4.59 -2.50
CA ALA A 295 -4.68 4.94 -1.31
C ALA A 295 -5.03 6.45 -1.18
N PRO A 296 -4.11 7.40 -1.41
CA PRO A 296 -4.44 8.82 -1.38
C PRO A 296 -5.46 9.22 -2.45
N VAL A 297 -5.34 8.63 -3.65
CA VAL A 297 -6.25 8.90 -4.78
C VAL A 297 -7.65 8.36 -4.48
N ALA A 298 -7.73 7.11 -4.03
CA ALA A 298 -8.99 6.49 -3.64
C ALA A 298 -9.68 7.27 -2.52
N TRP A 299 -8.94 7.66 -1.48
CA TRP A 299 -9.45 8.43 -0.35
C TRP A 299 -10.02 9.78 -0.81
N LEU A 300 -9.28 10.51 -1.65
CA LEU A 300 -9.74 11.79 -2.19
C LEU A 300 -11.06 11.65 -2.95
N LEU A 301 -11.17 10.65 -3.83
CA LEU A 301 -12.38 10.42 -4.61
C LEU A 301 -13.58 10.05 -3.73
N TRP A 302 -13.37 9.30 -2.64
CA TRP A 302 -14.44 8.98 -1.69
C TRP A 302 -14.85 10.15 -0.80
N VAL A 303 -13.95 11.10 -0.52
CA VAL A 303 -14.28 12.31 0.26
C VAL A 303 -15.01 13.34 -0.58
N LEU A 304 -14.74 13.37 -1.87
CA LEU A 304 -15.39 14.32 -2.80
C LEU A 304 -16.76 13.83 -3.32
N GLY A 305 -17.09 12.55 -3.20
CA GLY A 305 -18.36 11.93 -3.60
C GLY A 305 -19.34 11.83 -2.45
#